data_56c2fd3faa237bdbbb4439e14a1686ef
#
_entry.id   56c2fd3faa237bdbbb4439e14a1686ef
#
_cell.length_a   1.000
_cell.length_b   1.000
_cell.length_c   1.000
_cell.angle_alpha   90.00
_cell.angle_beta   90.00
_cell.angle_gamma   90.00
#
_symmetry.space_group_name_H-M   'P 1'
#
loop_
_entity.id
_entity.type
_entity.pdbx_description
1 polymer ?
#
loop_
_entity_poly.entity_id
_entity_poly.type
_entity_poly.pdbx_seq_one_letter_code
_entity_poly.pdbx_strand_id
1 'polypeptide(L)'
;MNRSIPSSVIAFAVSLASARADVTFVEKPDRVTVNINGALFTEYHHGDASHVYYWPLIGPGGTKMTRAFPMEKVEGDSTDHYHHRSFWFAHGALDGIDFWTEMVPGATKPPKLPYGAIQHVKVLAIEPGKDSGTLKTEQKWVTPDGAEHLHSIQTLRIFAASESERMFDLDVTLIAGEKDAVFGDSKEGSVALRIADSMRVKQVKGPGKGHIVSSEGIKDDKVWGQHAKWVTMSGPIGGKTFSITLMDHPSNLRHPTRWHARDYGLFAANPFCEYDMDKTQPKGSGDYTLKAGQSITLKYRILITQGDENVAKQNERYAEFAK
;
A
#
# COMPACT_ATOMS: atom_id res chain seq x y z
N MET A 1 77.11 -9.98 21.72
CA MET A 1 76.05 -10.95 21.63
C MET A 1 74.72 -10.19 21.73
N ASN A 2 74.15 -9.75 20.57
CA ASN A 2 72.89 -9.06 20.54
C ASN A 2 71.80 -10.10 20.19
N ARG A 3 70.87 -10.34 21.09
CA ARG A 3 69.68 -11.18 20.84
C ARG A 3 68.54 -10.30 20.39
N SER A 4 68.13 -10.41 19.13
CA SER A 4 66.93 -9.81 18.59
C SER A 4 65.69 -10.63 19.01
N ILE A 5 64.69 -9.97 19.62
CA ILE A 5 63.40 -10.56 19.93
C ILE A 5 62.45 -10.30 18.77
N PRO A 6 61.79 -11.29 18.15
CA PRO A 6 60.83 -11.07 17.11
C PRO A 6 59.52 -10.57 17.69
N SER A 7 59.05 -9.40 17.25
CA SER A 7 57.70 -8.88 17.58
C SER A 7 56.68 -9.61 16.70
N SER A 8 55.86 -10.48 17.31
CA SER A 8 54.70 -11.10 16.67
C SER A 8 53.56 -10.11 16.61
N VAL A 9 53.18 -9.67 15.41
CA VAL A 9 51.98 -8.88 15.16
C VAL A 9 50.81 -9.86 15.07
N ILE A 10 49.92 -9.84 16.08
CA ILE A 10 48.66 -10.56 16.07
C ILE A 10 47.64 -9.71 15.28
N ALA A 11 47.32 -10.09 14.08
CA ALA A 11 46.23 -9.48 13.31
C ALA A 11 44.89 -10.00 13.84
N PHE A 12 44.11 -9.14 14.48
CA PHE A 12 42.71 -9.42 14.79
C PHE A 12 41.89 -9.29 13.52
N ALA A 13 41.45 -10.40 12.96
CA ALA A 13 40.45 -10.42 11.92
C ALA A 13 39.08 -10.13 12.58
N VAL A 14 38.58 -8.91 12.43
CA VAL A 14 37.20 -8.56 12.76
C VAL A 14 36.29 -9.17 11.68
N SER A 15 35.71 -10.31 11.99
CA SER A 15 34.64 -10.89 11.19
C SER A 15 33.42 -10.00 11.30
N LEU A 16 33.16 -9.17 10.31
CA LEU A 16 31.86 -8.50 10.13
C LEU A 16 30.84 -9.59 9.76
N ALA A 17 30.22 -10.19 10.78
CA ALA A 17 29.01 -10.97 10.56
C ALA A 17 27.97 -10.02 9.97
N SER A 18 27.65 -10.18 8.69
CA SER A 18 26.47 -9.57 8.09
C SER A 18 25.26 -9.94 8.96
N ALA A 19 24.78 -8.99 9.76
CA ALA A 19 23.53 -9.18 10.48
C ALA A 19 22.44 -9.44 9.44
N ARG A 20 21.97 -10.69 9.38
CA ARG A 20 20.81 -11.04 8.56
C ARG A 20 19.62 -10.27 9.08
N ALA A 21 18.92 -9.60 8.19
CA ALA A 21 17.74 -8.83 8.54
C ALA A 21 16.62 -9.76 9.02
N ASP A 22 16.00 -9.42 10.15
CA ASP A 22 14.88 -10.16 10.72
C ASP A 22 13.59 -9.37 10.56
N VAL A 23 12.52 -10.06 10.16
CA VAL A 23 11.15 -9.54 10.21
C VAL A 23 10.45 -10.19 11.39
N THR A 24 9.95 -9.36 12.31
CA THR A 24 9.25 -9.82 13.52
C THR A 24 7.90 -9.14 13.66
N PHE A 25 6.99 -9.77 14.40
CA PHE A 25 5.62 -9.31 14.60
C PHE A 25 5.28 -9.30 16.09
N VAL A 26 4.47 -8.32 16.51
CA VAL A 26 3.89 -8.26 17.85
C VAL A 26 2.38 -8.02 17.71
N GLU A 27 1.59 -9.01 18.07
CA GLU A 27 0.13 -8.91 18.07
C GLU A 27 -0.35 -8.15 19.31
N LYS A 28 -1.30 -7.23 19.11
CA LYS A 28 -1.99 -6.42 20.13
C LYS A 28 -3.49 -6.48 19.88
N PRO A 29 -4.34 -6.06 20.83
CA PRO A 29 -5.80 -6.17 20.68
C PRO A 29 -6.40 -5.42 19.48
N ASP A 30 -5.76 -4.36 19.01
CA ASP A 30 -6.26 -3.45 17.96
C ASP A 30 -5.34 -3.38 16.72
N ARG A 31 -4.18 -4.07 16.76
CA ARG A 31 -3.18 -4.02 15.68
C ARG A 31 -2.15 -5.15 15.75
N VAL A 32 -1.42 -5.33 14.66
CA VAL A 32 -0.20 -6.13 14.62
C VAL A 32 0.97 -5.24 14.22
N THR A 33 1.93 -5.07 15.13
CA THR A 33 3.17 -4.31 14.86
C THR A 33 4.15 -5.18 14.08
N VAL A 34 4.71 -4.64 13.00
CA VAL A 34 5.71 -5.29 12.14
C VAL A 34 7.02 -4.55 12.27
N ASN A 35 8.10 -5.27 12.63
CA ASN A 35 9.44 -4.71 12.74
C ASN A 35 10.39 -5.35 11.73
N ILE A 36 11.34 -4.57 11.23
CA ILE A 36 12.50 -5.03 10.45
C ILE A 36 13.76 -4.68 11.26
N ASN A 37 14.58 -5.66 11.59
CA ASN A 37 15.79 -5.49 12.41
C ASN A 37 15.52 -4.82 13.77
N GLY A 38 14.38 -5.14 14.40
CA GLY A 38 13.96 -4.56 15.67
C GLY A 38 13.40 -3.14 15.59
N ALA A 39 13.44 -2.48 14.43
CA ALA A 39 12.86 -1.17 14.21
C ALA A 39 11.46 -1.28 13.58
N LEU A 40 10.54 -0.40 14.00
CA LEU A 40 9.18 -0.33 13.45
C LEU A 40 9.25 -0.12 11.93
N PHE A 41 8.50 -0.95 11.20
CA PHE A 41 8.24 -0.79 9.78
C PHE A 41 6.81 -0.30 9.52
N THR A 42 5.82 -1.01 10.05
CA THR A 42 4.40 -0.64 9.95
C THR A 42 3.57 -1.32 11.04
N GLU A 43 2.33 -0.89 11.20
CA GLU A 43 1.33 -1.59 12.00
C GLU A 43 0.09 -1.86 11.15
N TYR A 44 -0.43 -3.09 11.21
CA TYR A 44 -1.74 -3.45 10.67
C TYR A 44 -2.80 -3.05 11.69
N HIS A 45 -3.56 -2.01 11.42
CA HIS A 45 -4.62 -1.48 12.27
C HIS A 45 -5.97 -2.09 11.92
N HIS A 46 -6.77 -2.45 12.93
CA HIS A 46 -8.07 -3.10 12.72
C HIS A 46 -9.16 -2.75 13.75
N GLY A 47 -8.98 -1.72 14.57
CA GLY A 47 -9.90 -1.40 15.66
C GLY A 47 -10.52 0.01 15.62
N ASP A 48 -10.06 0.90 14.75
CA ASP A 48 -10.34 2.34 14.86
C ASP A 48 -10.85 3.02 13.58
N ALA A 49 -11.16 2.24 12.53
CA ALA A 49 -11.61 2.76 11.24
C ALA A 49 -12.69 1.87 10.60
N SER A 50 -13.34 2.35 9.53
CA SER A 50 -14.30 1.57 8.75
C SER A 50 -13.65 0.48 7.91
N HIS A 51 -12.34 0.52 7.72
CA HIS A 51 -11.56 -0.50 7.02
C HIS A 51 -10.21 -0.70 7.70
N VAL A 52 -9.62 -1.88 7.51
CA VAL A 52 -8.27 -2.19 7.96
C VAL A 52 -7.24 -1.43 7.11
N TYR A 53 -6.12 -1.01 7.73
CA TYR A 53 -5.09 -0.25 7.05
C TYR A 53 -3.71 -0.46 7.69
N TYR A 54 -2.65 0.00 7.01
CA TYR A 54 -1.27 -0.10 7.49
C TYR A 54 -0.70 1.30 7.72
N TRP A 55 -0.33 1.61 8.97
CA TRP A 55 0.24 2.89 9.37
C TRP A 55 1.07 2.77 10.67
N PRO A 56 2.18 3.53 10.83
CA PRO A 56 2.85 4.30 9.79
C PRO A 56 3.51 3.38 8.76
N LEU A 57 3.86 3.89 7.59
CA LEU A 57 4.71 3.20 6.62
C LEU A 57 6.10 3.82 6.67
N ILE A 58 7.08 3.06 7.18
CA ILE A 58 8.44 3.56 7.46
C ILE A 58 9.40 3.13 6.36
N GLY A 59 9.94 4.09 5.65
CA GLY A 59 10.94 3.91 4.62
C GLY A 59 12.37 3.84 5.16
N PRO A 60 13.37 3.87 4.25
CA PRO A 60 14.77 3.93 4.60
C PRO A 60 15.11 5.06 5.57
N GLY A 61 16.02 4.81 6.51
CA GLY A 61 16.44 5.80 7.51
C GLY A 61 15.36 6.21 8.52
N GLY A 62 14.30 5.40 8.70
CA GLY A 62 13.23 5.68 9.65
C GLY A 62 12.24 6.76 9.20
N THR A 63 12.19 7.07 7.90
CA THR A 63 11.36 8.15 7.35
C THR A 63 9.89 7.72 7.22
N LYS A 64 8.93 8.49 7.78
CA LYS A 64 7.49 8.28 7.55
C LYS A 64 7.15 8.63 6.10
N MET A 65 6.70 7.66 5.33
CA MET A 65 6.48 7.77 3.88
C MET A 65 5.07 8.22 3.51
N THR A 66 4.12 8.08 4.43
CA THR A 66 2.71 8.35 4.21
C THR A 66 2.23 9.48 5.10
N ARG A 67 1.15 10.16 4.67
CA ARG A 67 0.51 11.22 5.43
C ARG A 67 0.05 10.71 6.80
N ALA A 68 0.21 11.53 7.84
CA ALA A 68 -0.19 11.17 9.19
C ALA A 68 -1.71 11.27 9.42
N PHE A 69 -2.39 12.26 8.83
CA PHE A 69 -3.83 12.45 8.97
C PHE A 69 -4.63 11.33 8.26
N PRO A 70 -5.70 10.78 8.89
CA PRO A 70 -6.34 11.19 10.15
C PRO A 70 -5.82 10.47 11.40
N MET A 71 -4.84 9.55 11.30
CA MET A 71 -4.34 8.73 12.41
C MET A 71 -3.58 9.56 13.46
N GLU A 72 -2.87 10.59 12.99
CA GLU A 72 -2.11 11.52 13.83
C GLU A 72 -2.30 12.94 13.28
N LYS A 73 -2.45 13.93 14.15
CA LYS A 73 -2.49 15.33 13.74
C LYS A 73 -1.07 15.89 13.74
N VAL A 74 -0.55 16.18 12.55
CA VAL A 74 0.75 16.81 12.36
C VAL A 74 0.52 18.20 11.77
N GLU A 75 1.20 19.22 12.31
CA GLU A 75 1.12 20.58 11.79
C GLU A 75 1.63 20.65 10.35
N GLY A 76 0.83 21.24 9.47
CA GLY A 76 1.15 21.36 8.05
C GLY A 76 0.64 20.25 7.16
N ASP A 77 0.20 19.12 7.74
CA ASP A 77 -0.45 18.06 6.95
C ASP A 77 -1.83 18.52 6.45
N SER A 78 -2.17 18.08 5.23
CA SER A 78 -3.52 18.28 4.69
C SER A 78 -4.53 17.42 5.45
N THR A 79 -5.72 17.98 5.70
CA THR A 79 -6.81 17.31 6.43
C THR A 79 -7.98 16.93 5.51
N ASP A 80 -7.73 16.88 4.21
CA ASP A 80 -8.68 16.40 3.20
C ASP A 80 -8.82 14.87 3.23
N HIS A 81 -9.85 14.33 2.61
CA HIS A 81 -10.03 12.88 2.42
C HIS A 81 -9.73 12.07 3.69
N TYR A 82 -10.62 12.19 4.68
CA TYR A 82 -10.52 11.52 5.99
C TYR A 82 -10.27 10.01 5.88
N HIS A 83 -10.80 9.36 4.85
CA HIS A 83 -10.68 7.94 4.56
C HIS A 83 -9.34 7.51 3.93
N HIS A 84 -8.42 8.42 3.61
CA HIS A 84 -7.12 8.06 3.06
C HIS A 84 -6.13 7.72 4.18
N ARG A 85 -6.18 6.48 4.68
CA ARG A 85 -5.37 6.01 5.81
C ARG A 85 -4.11 5.29 5.37
N SER A 86 -3.08 6.06 4.94
CA SER A 86 -1.73 5.56 4.65
C SER A 86 -1.69 4.53 3.50
N PHE A 87 -1.82 3.23 3.81
CA PHE A 87 -1.85 2.11 2.87
C PHE A 87 -3.02 1.19 3.21
N TRP A 88 -3.91 0.94 2.26
CA TRP A 88 -5.12 0.13 2.49
C TRP A 88 -5.63 -0.52 1.20
N PHE A 89 -6.60 -1.43 1.34
CA PHE A 89 -7.39 -2.02 0.25
C PHE A 89 -8.87 -1.85 0.53
N ALA A 90 -9.63 -1.28 -0.42
CA ALA A 90 -11.06 -1.10 -0.36
C ALA A 90 -11.65 -0.88 -1.75
N HIS A 91 -13.00 -0.82 -1.88
CA HIS A 91 -13.67 -0.49 -3.13
C HIS A 91 -14.94 0.35 -2.88
N GLY A 92 -15.19 1.36 -3.72
CA GLY A 92 -16.24 2.36 -3.52
C GLY A 92 -17.62 1.99 -4.04
N ALA A 93 -17.82 0.81 -4.62
CA ALA A 93 -19.12 0.41 -5.18
C ALA A 93 -19.29 -1.11 -5.24
N LEU A 94 -19.38 -1.78 -4.09
CA LEU A 94 -19.70 -3.21 -4.02
C LEU A 94 -21.21 -3.36 -3.78
N ASP A 95 -21.96 -3.84 -4.80
CA ASP A 95 -23.43 -3.94 -4.77
C ASP A 95 -24.15 -2.66 -4.30
N GLY A 96 -23.63 -1.49 -4.75
CA GLY A 96 -24.19 -0.19 -4.40
C GLY A 96 -23.83 0.31 -3.00
N ILE A 97 -22.85 -0.32 -2.32
CA ILE A 97 -22.35 0.07 -1.01
C ILE A 97 -20.91 0.56 -1.16
N ASP A 98 -20.58 1.68 -0.51
CA ASP A 98 -19.26 2.29 -0.50
C ASP A 98 -18.45 1.79 0.70
N PHE A 99 -17.40 1.00 0.41
CA PHE A 99 -16.44 0.51 1.41
C PHE A 99 -15.12 1.30 1.39
N TRP A 100 -14.98 2.27 0.47
CA TRP A 100 -13.80 3.10 0.37
C TRP A 100 -13.87 4.33 1.27
N THR A 101 -15.04 4.99 1.28
CA THR A 101 -15.23 6.25 1.99
C THR A 101 -15.60 5.99 3.45
N GLU A 102 -15.07 6.82 4.34
CA GLU A 102 -15.47 6.86 5.76
C GLU A 102 -16.34 8.07 6.05
N MET A 103 -17.25 7.91 6.99
CA MET A 103 -18.00 9.03 7.53
C MET A 103 -17.07 9.96 8.32
N VAL A 104 -16.99 11.21 7.89
CA VAL A 104 -16.23 12.24 8.63
C VAL A 104 -17.00 12.58 9.90
N PRO A 105 -16.37 12.56 11.08
CA PRO A 105 -17.04 12.95 12.32
C PRO A 105 -17.67 14.35 12.22
N GLY A 106 -18.97 14.45 12.52
CA GLY A 106 -19.71 15.72 12.43
C GLY A 106 -20.19 16.09 11.02
N ALA A 107 -19.99 15.24 10.01
CA ALA A 107 -20.54 15.47 8.67
C ALA A 107 -22.08 15.47 8.69
N THR A 108 -22.68 16.49 8.09
CA THR A 108 -24.15 16.62 7.99
C THR A 108 -24.70 16.22 6.62
N LYS A 109 -23.83 16.13 5.61
CA LYS A 109 -24.24 15.75 4.26
C LYS A 109 -24.35 14.23 4.15
N PRO A 110 -25.48 13.69 3.69
CA PRO A 110 -25.61 12.26 3.48
C PRO A 110 -24.64 11.77 2.41
N PRO A 111 -24.13 10.52 2.51
CA PRO A 111 -23.32 9.92 1.48
C PRO A 111 -24.12 9.68 0.19
N LYS A 112 -23.42 9.55 -0.94
CA LYS A 112 -24.03 9.20 -2.22
C LYS A 112 -24.47 7.74 -2.25
N LEU A 113 -23.68 6.86 -1.63
CA LEU A 113 -23.95 5.46 -1.39
C LEU A 113 -23.89 5.17 0.10
N PRO A 114 -24.62 4.18 0.60
CA PRO A 114 -24.46 3.73 1.98
C PRO A 114 -23.01 3.30 2.26
N TYR A 115 -22.48 3.63 3.43
CA TYR A 115 -21.12 3.22 3.80
C TYR A 115 -21.13 1.83 4.46
N GLY A 116 -20.34 0.92 3.91
CA GLY A 116 -20.01 -0.36 4.53
C GLY A 116 -18.75 -0.27 5.39
N ALA A 117 -18.37 -1.40 5.99
CA ALA A 117 -17.12 -1.51 6.74
C ALA A 117 -16.38 -2.82 6.41
N ILE A 118 -15.05 -2.77 6.40
CA ILE A 118 -14.16 -3.92 6.25
C ILE A 118 -13.57 -4.22 7.61
N GLN A 119 -14.16 -5.19 8.31
CA GLN A 119 -13.83 -5.52 9.69
C GLN A 119 -12.85 -6.69 9.75
N HIS A 120 -11.85 -6.58 10.61
CA HIS A 120 -10.98 -7.69 10.95
C HIS A 120 -11.77 -8.82 11.65
N VAL A 121 -11.50 -10.05 11.25
CA VAL A 121 -12.07 -11.25 11.89
C VAL A 121 -11.03 -11.89 12.80
N LYS A 122 -9.87 -12.22 12.24
CA LYS A 122 -8.77 -12.86 12.99
C LYS A 122 -7.44 -12.79 12.23
N VAL A 123 -6.37 -12.99 12.95
CA VAL A 123 -5.07 -13.34 12.41
C VAL A 123 -5.07 -14.83 12.07
N LEU A 124 -4.76 -15.16 10.81
CA LEU A 124 -4.68 -16.55 10.31
C LEU A 124 -3.29 -17.14 10.48
N ALA A 125 -2.25 -16.32 10.27
CA ALA A 125 -0.87 -16.73 10.45
C ALA A 125 0.05 -15.53 10.71
N ILE A 126 1.04 -15.74 11.54
CA ILE A 126 2.19 -14.86 11.73
C ILE A 126 3.45 -15.72 11.57
N GLU A 127 4.24 -15.43 10.56
CA GLU A 127 5.45 -16.15 10.22
C GLU A 127 6.65 -15.20 10.22
N PRO A 128 7.32 -15.02 11.37
CA PRO A 128 8.55 -14.24 11.42
C PRO A 128 9.68 -14.95 10.68
N GLY A 129 10.65 -14.21 10.15
CA GLY A 129 11.77 -14.83 9.44
C GLY A 129 12.94 -13.91 9.16
N LYS A 130 14.08 -14.51 8.80
CA LYS A 130 15.34 -13.79 8.58
C LYS A 130 15.39 -13.01 7.27
N ASP A 131 14.81 -13.53 6.21
CA ASP A 131 14.86 -12.90 4.89
C ASP A 131 13.51 -12.30 4.51
N SER A 132 12.43 -12.80 5.10
CA SER A 132 11.07 -12.27 4.96
C SER A 132 10.20 -12.76 6.10
N GLY A 133 9.12 -12.02 6.37
CA GLY A 133 8.06 -12.43 7.29
C GLY A 133 6.68 -12.25 6.65
N THR A 134 5.70 -13.01 7.13
CA THR A 134 4.34 -13.02 6.60
C THR A 134 3.32 -12.78 7.70
N LEU A 135 2.39 -11.87 7.45
CA LEU A 135 1.16 -11.68 8.22
C LEU A 135 -0.03 -12.02 7.33
N LYS A 136 -0.84 -12.98 7.75
CA LYS A 136 -2.08 -13.35 7.06
C LYS A 136 -3.28 -13.08 7.94
N THR A 137 -4.25 -12.34 7.43
CA THR A 137 -5.42 -11.89 8.18
C THR A 137 -6.70 -12.13 7.39
N GLU A 138 -7.81 -12.33 8.09
CA GLU A 138 -9.15 -12.48 7.54
C GLU A 138 -10.00 -11.25 7.88
N GLN A 139 -10.76 -10.76 6.90
CA GLN A 139 -11.69 -9.66 7.05
C GLN A 139 -13.06 -10.07 6.51
N LYS A 140 -14.10 -9.44 7.05
CA LYS A 140 -15.46 -9.45 6.51
C LYS A 140 -15.86 -8.06 6.07
N TRP A 141 -16.54 -7.95 4.95
CA TRP A 141 -17.11 -6.73 4.43
C TRP A 141 -18.57 -6.71 4.83
N VAL A 142 -18.93 -5.75 5.66
CA VAL A 142 -20.27 -5.69 6.25
C VAL A 142 -21.03 -4.48 5.76
N THR A 143 -22.31 -4.69 5.47
CA THR A 143 -23.27 -3.65 5.09
C THR A 143 -23.60 -2.73 6.26
N PRO A 144 -24.25 -1.58 6.05
CA PRO A 144 -24.62 -0.66 7.13
C PRO A 144 -25.51 -1.29 8.22
N ASP A 145 -26.31 -2.29 7.89
CA ASP A 145 -27.14 -3.06 8.84
C ASP A 145 -26.38 -4.21 9.52
N GLY A 146 -25.06 -4.35 9.24
CA GLY A 146 -24.18 -5.32 9.86
C GLY A 146 -24.20 -6.71 9.22
N ALA A 147 -24.93 -6.92 8.11
CA ALA A 147 -24.89 -8.18 7.39
C ALA A 147 -23.56 -8.36 6.67
N GLU A 148 -23.04 -9.59 6.70
CA GLU A 148 -21.85 -9.93 5.95
C GLU A 148 -22.16 -10.04 4.47
N HIS A 149 -21.30 -9.41 3.65
CA HIS A 149 -21.49 -9.32 2.20
C HIS A 149 -20.40 -10.05 1.42
N LEU A 150 -19.16 -9.94 1.87
CA LEU A 150 -17.98 -10.50 1.24
C LEU A 150 -16.95 -10.85 2.30
N HIS A 151 -16.17 -11.90 2.08
CA HIS A 151 -14.93 -12.16 2.84
C HIS A 151 -13.69 -11.69 2.07
N SER A 152 -12.63 -11.35 2.80
CA SER A 152 -11.31 -11.20 2.20
C SER A 152 -10.23 -11.79 3.09
N ILE A 153 -9.16 -12.25 2.44
CA ILE A 153 -7.92 -12.66 3.09
C ILE A 153 -6.81 -11.76 2.57
N GLN A 154 -6.12 -11.07 3.47
CA GLN A 154 -4.92 -10.31 3.14
C GLN A 154 -3.69 -11.07 3.59
N THR A 155 -2.72 -11.21 2.68
CA THR A 155 -1.40 -11.76 2.98
C THR A 155 -0.36 -10.68 2.71
N LEU A 156 0.19 -10.10 3.78
CA LEU A 156 1.28 -9.14 3.72
C LEU A 156 2.60 -9.90 3.91
N ARG A 157 3.45 -9.90 2.89
CA ARG A 157 4.79 -10.44 2.94
C ARG A 157 5.82 -9.32 2.89
N ILE A 158 6.59 -9.19 3.97
CA ILE A 158 7.62 -8.17 4.11
C ILE A 158 8.98 -8.81 3.83
N PHE A 159 9.79 -8.18 2.98
CA PHE A 159 11.16 -8.61 2.72
C PHE A 159 12.12 -7.84 3.62
N ALA A 160 13.06 -8.55 4.18
CA ALA A 160 14.16 -7.96 4.92
C ALA A 160 15.14 -7.31 3.92
N ALA A 161 14.81 -6.11 3.48
CA ALA A 161 15.53 -5.38 2.46
C ALA A 161 16.77 -4.67 3.02
N SER A 162 17.56 -4.07 2.12
CA SER A 162 18.74 -3.27 2.45
C SER A 162 18.39 -2.00 3.26
N GLU A 163 19.37 -1.32 3.81
CA GLU A 163 19.17 -0.05 4.52
C GLU A 163 18.55 1.06 3.64
N SER A 164 18.77 0.99 2.32
CA SER A 164 18.28 1.98 1.34
C SER A 164 16.95 1.61 0.68
N GLU A 165 16.37 0.45 1.01
CA GLU A 165 15.16 -0.08 0.35
C GLU A 165 14.24 -0.76 1.35
N ARG A 166 12.92 -0.62 1.15
CA ARG A 166 11.88 -1.44 1.76
C ARG A 166 11.02 -2.03 0.66
N MET A 167 10.72 -3.31 0.77
CA MET A 167 9.90 -4.02 -0.22
C MET A 167 8.93 -4.94 0.50
N PHE A 168 7.68 -4.96 0.04
CA PHE A 168 6.67 -5.87 0.56
C PHE A 168 5.60 -6.16 -0.49
N ASP A 169 4.98 -7.32 -0.39
CA ASP A 169 3.87 -7.75 -1.23
C ASP A 169 2.58 -7.77 -0.41
N LEU A 170 1.47 -7.40 -1.04
CA LEU A 170 0.12 -7.57 -0.53
C LEU A 170 -0.68 -8.40 -1.53
N ASP A 171 -1.08 -9.60 -1.12
CA ASP A 171 -2.07 -10.40 -1.83
C ASP A 171 -3.42 -10.23 -1.14
N VAL A 172 -4.46 -9.90 -1.90
CA VAL A 172 -5.84 -9.79 -1.42
C VAL A 172 -6.70 -10.80 -2.15
N THR A 173 -7.18 -11.80 -1.43
CA THR A 173 -8.17 -12.76 -1.94
C THR A 173 -9.56 -12.31 -1.52
N LEU A 174 -10.39 -11.97 -2.49
CA LEU A 174 -11.81 -11.64 -2.32
C LEU A 174 -12.63 -12.90 -2.52
N ILE A 175 -13.58 -13.20 -1.64
CA ILE A 175 -14.34 -14.45 -1.60
C ILE A 175 -15.82 -14.09 -1.49
N ALA A 176 -16.60 -14.38 -2.55
CA ALA A 176 -18.05 -14.22 -2.51
C ALA A 176 -18.69 -15.28 -1.62
N GLY A 177 -19.69 -14.88 -0.83
CA GLY A 177 -20.48 -15.77 0.00
C GLY A 177 -21.50 -16.58 -0.81
N GLU A 178 -22.72 -16.71 -0.29
CA GLU A 178 -23.82 -17.44 -0.94
C GLU A 178 -24.42 -16.73 -2.14
N LYS A 179 -24.09 -15.44 -2.34
CA LYS A 179 -24.59 -14.58 -3.42
C LYS A 179 -23.44 -14.07 -4.27
N ASP A 180 -23.75 -13.70 -5.51
CA ASP A 180 -22.85 -12.94 -6.35
C ASP A 180 -22.49 -11.61 -5.68
N ALA A 181 -21.25 -11.16 -5.86
CA ALA A 181 -20.75 -9.86 -5.41
C ALA A 181 -20.37 -9.02 -6.64
N VAL A 182 -21.02 -7.88 -6.84
CA VAL A 182 -20.82 -7.02 -8.01
C VAL A 182 -19.96 -5.81 -7.63
N PHE A 183 -18.70 -5.83 -8.06
CA PHE A 183 -17.82 -4.67 -8.00
C PHE A 183 -18.19 -3.72 -9.13
N GLY A 184 -18.82 -2.60 -8.80
CA GLY A 184 -19.27 -1.60 -9.77
C GLY A 184 -18.11 -0.73 -10.25
N ASP A 185 -18.27 -0.19 -11.46
CA ASP A 185 -17.31 0.69 -12.13
C ASP A 185 -17.16 2.01 -11.36
N SER A 186 -16.15 2.07 -10.52
CA SER A 186 -15.84 3.21 -9.66
C SER A 186 -14.36 3.50 -9.64
N LYS A 187 -13.98 4.78 -9.72
CA LYS A 187 -12.58 5.21 -9.57
C LYS A 187 -12.04 5.02 -8.13
N GLU A 188 -12.94 4.86 -7.14
CA GLU A 188 -12.60 4.69 -5.74
C GLU A 188 -12.27 3.21 -5.45
N GLY A 189 -11.02 2.84 -5.63
CA GLY A 189 -10.49 1.47 -5.47
C GLY A 189 -9.08 1.36 -6.05
N SER A 190 -8.38 0.26 -5.84
CA SER A 190 -8.64 -0.78 -4.85
C SER A 190 -7.54 -0.83 -3.81
N VAL A 191 -6.28 -1.12 -4.18
CA VAL A 191 -5.10 -0.97 -3.32
C VAL A 191 -4.57 0.45 -3.44
N ALA A 192 -4.37 1.13 -2.32
CA ALA A 192 -4.06 2.56 -2.34
C ALA A 192 -3.01 3.00 -1.33
N LEU A 193 -2.31 4.07 -1.69
CA LEU A 193 -1.35 4.78 -0.85
C LEU A 193 -1.69 6.27 -0.84
N ARG A 194 -1.63 6.88 0.36
CA ARG A 194 -1.61 8.33 0.54
C ARG A 194 -0.24 8.74 1.05
N ILE A 195 0.61 9.22 0.14
CA ILE A 195 2.00 9.60 0.45
C ILE A 195 2.08 10.84 1.34
N ALA A 196 3.25 11.06 1.93
CA ALA A 196 3.55 12.25 2.71
C ALA A 196 3.31 13.52 1.87
N ASP A 197 2.69 14.52 2.48
CA ASP A 197 2.30 15.74 1.76
C ASP A 197 3.49 16.49 1.11
N SER A 198 4.69 16.39 1.70
CA SER A 198 5.90 16.98 1.11
C SER A 198 6.31 16.36 -0.24
N MET A 199 5.87 15.13 -0.55
CA MET A 199 6.11 14.43 -1.80
C MET A 199 5.07 14.73 -2.90
N ARG A 200 4.10 15.61 -2.67
CA ARG A 200 3.01 15.89 -3.62
C ARG A 200 3.52 16.66 -4.84
N VAL A 201 2.95 16.38 -6.00
CA VAL A 201 3.14 17.19 -7.23
C VAL A 201 2.57 18.58 -7.05
N LYS A 202 1.41 18.67 -6.37
CA LYS A 202 0.74 19.93 -6.07
C LYS A 202 0.50 20.08 -4.57
N GLN A 203 1.01 21.15 -4.00
CA GLN A 203 0.77 21.50 -2.60
C GLN A 203 -0.59 22.16 -2.42
N VAL A 204 -1.06 22.30 -1.17
CA VAL A 204 -2.28 23.05 -0.84
C VAL A 204 -2.20 24.47 -1.36
N LYS A 205 -1.00 25.06 -1.34
CA LYS A 205 -0.72 26.37 -1.94
C LYS A 205 0.48 26.26 -2.89
N GLY A 206 0.20 26.28 -4.20
CA GLY A 206 1.22 26.31 -5.25
C GLY A 206 1.74 24.92 -5.68
N PRO A 207 2.79 24.90 -6.50
CA PRO A 207 3.41 23.68 -6.99
C PRO A 207 4.16 22.94 -5.88
N GLY A 208 4.13 21.61 -5.93
CA GLY A 208 4.96 20.75 -5.10
C GLY A 208 6.34 20.52 -5.73
N LYS A 209 7.10 19.64 -5.09
CA LYS A 209 8.41 19.17 -5.58
C LYS A 209 8.39 17.66 -5.87
N GLY A 210 7.21 17.04 -5.82
CA GLY A 210 7.05 15.64 -6.15
C GLY A 210 6.76 15.41 -7.62
N HIS A 211 6.88 14.16 -8.03
CA HIS A 211 6.64 13.67 -9.38
C HIS A 211 5.84 12.37 -9.35
N ILE A 212 5.11 12.12 -10.44
CA ILE A 212 4.47 10.83 -10.70
C ILE A 212 5.01 10.31 -12.02
N VAL A 213 5.41 9.04 -12.07
CA VAL A 213 5.87 8.38 -13.30
C VAL A 213 5.25 7.00 -13.40
N SER A 214 4.71 6.65 -14.56
CA SER A 214 4.20 5.30 -14.84
C SER A 214 5.23 4.45 -15.62
N SER A 215 5.02 3.14 -15.67
CA SER A 215 5.81 2.20 -16.48
C SER A 215 5.82 2.55 -17.99
N GLU A 216 4.82 3.31 -18.44
CA GLU A 216 4.67 3.75 -19.83
C GLU A 216 5.35 5.12 -20.10
N GLY A 217 6.07 5.67 -19.09
CA GLY A 217 6.74 6.97 -19.18
C GLY A 217 5.81 8.18 -19.11
N ILE A 218 4.54 7.96 -18.78
CA ILE A 218 3.56 9.05 -18.56
C ILE A 218 3.84 9.69 -17.22
N LYS A 219 3.69 11.02 -17.13
CA LYS A 219 4.09 11.80 -15.95
C LYS A 219 2.94 12.63 -15.36
N ASP A 220 3.02 12.80 -14.06
CA ASP A 220 2.22 13.68 -13.20
C ASP A 220 0.72 13.51 -13.39
N ASP A 221 -0.04 14.57 -13.60
CA ASP A 221 -1.51 14.55 -13.74
C ASP A 221 -2.02 13.73 -14.94
N LYS A 222 -1.15 13.49 -15.94
CA LYS A 222 -1.49 12.67 -17.10
C LYS A 222 -1.54 11.17 -16.80
N VAL A 223 -1.02 10.73 -15.65
CA VAL A 223 -1.11 9.32 -15.21
C VAL A 223 -2.53 8.94 -14.78
N TRP A 224 -3.36 9.93 -14.42
CA TRP A 224 -4.75 9.71 -14.08
C TRP A 224 -5.50 8.89 -15.13
N GLY A 225 -6.12 7.78 -14.70
CA GLY A 225 -6.94 6.91 -15.54
C GLY A 225 -6.17 6.11 -16.60
N GLN A 226 -4.84 6.23 -16.69
CA GLN A 226 -4.04 5.48 -17.65
C GLN A 226 -3.77 4.06 -17.17
N HIS A 227 -3.57 3.14 -18.12
CA HIS A 227 -3.10 1.80 -17.84
C HIS A 227 -1.59 1.79 -17.67
N ALA A 228 -1.09 1.08 -16.64
CA ALA A 228 0.33 0.90 -16.41
C ALA A 228 0.61 -0.35 -15.56
N LYS A 229 1.80 -0.93 -15.68
CA LYS A 229 2.25 -2.07 -14.87
C LYS A 229 2.60 -1.64 -13.46
N TRP A 230 3.11 -0.43 -13.33
CA TRP A 230 3.44 0.20 -12.06
C TRP A 230 3.38 1.73 -12.17
N VAL A 231 3.18 2.36 -11.02
CA VAL A 231 3.28 3.82 -10.86
C VAL A 231 4.19 4.12 -9.68
N THR A 232 5.05 5.13 -9.84
CA THR A 232 5.94 5.65 -8.80
C THR A 232 5.56 7.09 -8.48
N MET A 233 5.51 7.41 -7.20
CA MET A 233 5.52 8.78 -6.71
C MET A 233 6.83 9.05 -6.00
N SER A 234 7.52 10.13 -6.36
CA SER A 234 8.77 10.57 -5.75
C SER A 234 8.71 12.02 -5.29
N GLY A 235 9.50 12.35 -4.28
CA GLY A 235 9.57 13.71 -3.76
C GLY A 235 10.34 13.84 -2.45
N PRO A 236 10.49 15.07 -1.94
CA PRO A 236 11.31 15.34 -0.77
C PRO A 236 10.59 15.04 0.55
N ILE A 237 11.32 14.42 1.50
CA ILE A 237 10.96 14.32 2.91
C ILE A 237 12.20 14.66 3.73
N GLY A 238 12.12 15.67 4.61
CA GLY A 238 13.23 16.02 5.50
C GLY A 238 14.54 16.38 4.79
N GLY A 239 14.46 16.98 3.60
CA GLY A 239 15.62 17.38 2.82
C GLY A 239 16.27 16.28 1.99
N LYS A 240 15.73 15.05 2.02
CA LYS A 240 16.13 13.92 1.15
C LYS A 240 15.00 13.59 0.20
N THR A 241 15.33 13.04 -0.97
CA THR A 241 14.32 12.52 -1.91
C THR A 241 14.04 11.05 -1.63
N PHE A 242 12.78 10.65 -1.75
CA PHE A 242 12.31 9.28 -1.64
C PHE A 242 11.32 8.96 -2.75
N SER A 243 11.19 7.69 -3.09
CA SER A 243 10.19 7.19 -4.02
C SER A 243 9.42 6.00 -3.46
N ILE A 244 8.14 5.93 -3.79
CA ILE A 244 7.26 4.78 -3.53
C ILE A 244 6.70 4.31 -4.87
N THR A 245 6.92 3.04 -5.20
CA THR A 245 6.37 2.38 -6.38
C THR A 245 5.35 1.35 -5.94
N LEU A 246 4.17 1.38 -6.56
CA LEU A 246 3.16 0.32 -6.45
C LEU A 246 3.12 -0.41 -7.78
N MET A 247 3.15 -1.76 -7.75
CA MET A 247 3.21 -2.63 -8.92
C MET A 247 1.99 -3.54 -8.97
N ASP A 248 1.39 -3.67 -10.14
CA ASP A 248 0.26 -4.53 -10.47
C ASP A 248 0.74 -5.83 -11.08
N HIS A 249 0.39 -6.99 -10.50
CA HIS A 249 0.90 -8.29 -10.97
C HIS A 249 0.22 -8.72 -12.28
N PRO A 250 0.94 -9.36 -13.24
CA PRO A 250 0.36 -9.81 -14.52
C PRO A 250 -0.84 -10.76 -14.40
N SER A 251 -0.98 -11.48 -13.30
CA SER A 251 -2.15 -12.35 -13.06
C SER A 251 -3.39 -11.62 -12.55
N ASN A 252 -3.29 -10.33 -12.27
CA ASN A 252 -4.43 -9.57 -11.77
C ASN A 252 -5.49 -9.35 -12.85
N LEU A 253 -6.73 -9.22 -12.40
CA LEU A 253 -7.84 -8.84 -13.27
C LEU A 253 -7.51 -7.56 -14.03
N ARG A 254 -7.71 -7.58 -15.35
CA ARG A 254 -7.47 -6.43 -16.26
C ARG A 254 -6.07 -5.84 -16.17
N HIS A 255 -5.06 -6.68 -15.94
CA HIS A 255 -3.67 -6.23 -16.01
C HIS A 255 -3.27 -5.81 -17.45
N PRO A 256 -2.55 -4.70 -17.66
CA PRO A 256 -2.23 -3.66 -16.69
C PRO A 256 -3.47 -2.83 -16.33
N THR A 257 -3.65 -2.59 -15.03
CA THR A 257 -4.83 -1.92 -14.50
C THR A 257 -4.84 -0.40 -14.77
N ARG A 258 -5.99 0.25 -14.56
CA ARG A 258 -6.09 1.72 -14.52
C ARG A 258 -5.64 2.27 -13.17
N TRP A 259 -5.10 3.49 -13.20
CA TRP A 259 -4.53 4.13 -12.02
C TRP A 259 -5.31 5.37 -11.57
N HIS A 260 -5.73 5.35 -10.31
CA HIS A 260 -6.22 6.54 -9.62
C HIS A 260 -5.01 7.30 -9.02
N ALA A 261 -4.18 7.89 -9.89
CA ALA A 261 -3.00 8.65 -9.48
C ALA A 261 -3.30 10.15 -9.50
N ARG A 262 -3.08 10.84 -8.37
CA ARG A 262 -3.49 12.22 -8.16
C ARG A 262 -2.33 13.09 -7.70
N ASP A 263 -2.27 14.30 -8.22
CA ASP A 263 -1.30 15.35 -7.91
C ASP A 263 -1.23 15.72 -6.42
N TYR A 264 -2.29 15.42 -5.65
CA TYR A 264 -2.37 15.63 -4.20
C TYR A 264 -1.86 14.43 -3.37
N GLY A 265 -1.23 13.43 -3.97
CA GLY A 265 -0.53 12.35 -3.27
C GLY A 265 -1.32 11.08 -2.99
N LEU A 266 -2.49 10.87 -3.63
CA LEU A 266 -3.14 9.57 -3.71
C LEU A 266 -2.67 8.84 -4.96
N PHE A 267 -2.35 7.53 -4.85
CA PHE A 267 -2.31 6.65 -6.00
C PHE A 267 -2.81 5.25 -5.63
N ALA A 268 -3.63 4.70 -6.53
CA ALA A 268 -4.26 3.40 -6.37
C ALA A 268 -4.28 2.64 -7.70
N ALA A 269 -4.04 1.32 -7.62
CA ALA A 269 -4.24 0.38 -8.72
C ALA A 269 -5.67 -0.16 -8.63
N ASN A 270 -6.46 -0.02 -9.70
CA ASN A 270 -7.89 -0.31 -9.66
C ASN A 270 -8.37 -1.15 -10.84
N PRO A 271 -8.52 -2.48 -10.69
CA PRO A 271 -9.00 -3.37 -11.74
C PRO A 271 -10.51 -3.30 -11.97
N PHE A 272 -11.26 -2.59 -11.14
CA PHE A 272 -12.72 -2.46 -11.21
C PHE A 272 -13.17 -1.10 -11.75
N CYS A 273 -12.33 -0.42 -12.54
CA CYS A 273 -12.67 0.87 -13.09
C CYS A 273 -12.27 0.97 -14.57
N GLU A 274 -13.22 1.29 -15.42
CA GLU A 274 -13.03 1.64 -16.82
C GLU A 274 -13.73 2.97 -17.15
N TYR A 275 -15.07 2.97 -17.17
CA TYR A 275 -15.86 4.15 -17.53
C TYR A 275 -15.69 5.31 -16.55
N ASP A 276 -15.58 5.04 -15.23
CA ASP A 276 -15.53 6.16 -14.29
C ASP A 276 -14.22 6.98 -14.41
N MET A 277 -13.13 6.37 -14.87
CA MET A 277 -11.88 7.06 -15.20
C MET A 277 -11.78 7.53 -16.65
N ASP A 278 -12.42 6.82 -17.59
CA ASP A 278 -12.38 7.14 -19.03
C ASP A 278 -13.79 7.11 -19.60
N LYS A 279 -14.42 8.28 -19.75
CA LYS A 279 -15.80 8.43 -20.21
C LYS A 279 -16.01 8.04 -21.68
N THR A 280 -14.95 7.69 -22.42
CA THR A 280 -15.07 7.13 -23.77
C THR A 280 -15.41 5.64 -23.74
N GLN A 281 -15.19 4.97 -22.63
CA GLN A 281 -15.56 3.57 -22.43
C GLN A 281 -17.08 3.41 -22.25
N PRO A 282 -17.66 2.24 -22.55
CA PRO A 282 -19.05 1.96 -22.24
C PRO A 282 -19.33 2.05 -20.74
N LYS A 283 -20.49 2.60 -20.35
CA LYS A 283 -20.89 2.66 -18.95
C LYS A 283 -20.99 1.24 -18.36
N GLY A 284 -20.36 1.03 -17.18
CA GLY A 284 -20.31 -0.27 -16.50
C GLY A 284 -19.29 -1.25 -17.09
N SER A 285 -18.42 -0.83 -18.02
CA SER A 285 -17.36 -1.70 -18.56
C SER A 285 -16.32 -2.13 -17.51
N GLY A 286 -16.23 -1.37 -16.42
CA GLY A 286 -15.43 -1.72 -15.24
C GLY A 286 -16.12 -2.65 -14.26
N ASP A 287 -17.44 -2.89 -14.39
CA ASP A 287 -18.15 -3.81 -13.50
C ASP A 287 -17.56 -5.22 -13.55
N TYR A 288 -17.47 -5.85 -12.39
CA TYR A 288 -17.00 -7.23 -12.26
C TYR A 288 -17.88 -8.01 -11.29
N THR A 289 -18.45 -9.11 -11.75
CA THR A 289 -19.27 -10.00 -10.92
C THR A 289 -18.43 -11.19 -10.45
N LEU A 290 -18.12 -11.22 -9.17
CA LEU A 290 -17.57 -12.40 -8.49
C LEU A 290 -18.74 -13.32 -8.12
N LYS A 291 -18.83 -14.49 -8.76
CA LYS A 291 -19.93 -15.43 -8.58
C LYS A 291 -19.94 -16.03 -7.18
N ALA A 292 -21.12 -16.38 -6.69
CA ALA A 292 -21.32 -17.04 -5.40
C ALA A 292 -20.36 -18.22 -5.21
N GLY A 293 -19.70 -18.27 -4.06
CA GLY A 293 -18.72 -19.29 -3.69
C GLY A 293 -17.38 -19.21 -4.43
N GLN A 294 -17.19 -18.25 -5.34
CA GLN A 294 -15.93 -18.09 -6.04
C GLN A 294 -15.00 -17.07 -5.34
N SER A 295 -13.74 -17.10 -5.72
CA SER A 295 -12.74 -16.16 -5.23
C SER A 295 -11.86 -15.63 -6.35
N ILE A 296 -11.31 -14.44 -6.14
CA ILE A 296 -10.27 -13.83 -6.97
C ILE A 296 -9.16 -13.31 -6.08
N THR A 297 -7.90 -13.51 -6.50
CA THR A 297 -6.74 -12.96 -5.78
C THR A 297 -6.09 -11.87 -6.63
N LEU A 298 -5.91 -10.70 -6.00
CA LEU A 298 -5.19 -9.56 -6.55
C LEU A 298 -3.87 -9.43 -5.81
N LYS A 299 -2.76 -9.27 -6.55
CA LYS A 299 -1.40 -9.25 -6.02
C LYS A 299 -0.72 -7.94 -6.34
N TYR A 300 -0.06 -7.36 -5.36
CA TYR A 300 0.60 -6.07 -5.49
C TYR A 300 1.96 -6.10 -4.79
N ARG A 301 2.94 -5.40 -5.36
CA ARG A 301 4.25 -5.17 -4.74
C ARG A 301 4.45 -3.69 -4.49
N ILE A 302 4.96 -3.35 -3.32
CA ILE A 302 5.35 -2.00 -2.97
C ILE A 302 6.86 -1.95 -2.74
N LEU A 303 7.50 -0.98 -3.41
CA LEU A 303 8.93 -0.71 -3.31
C LEU A 303 9.11 0.73 -2.83
N ILE A 304 9.84 0.92 -1.73
CA ILE A 304 10.20 2.23 -1.19
C ILE A 304 11.72 2.35 -1.25
N THR A 305 12.23 3.43 -1.87
CA THR A 305 13.66 3.67 -1.99
C THR A 305 14.01 5.10 -1.58
N GLN A 306 15.22 5.28 -1.04
CA GLN A 306 15.81 6.61 -0.95
C GLN A 306 16.36 6.97 -2.33
N GLY A 307 16.07 8.17 -2.79
CA GLY A 307 16.38 8.67 -4.13
C GLY A 307 15.13 8.96 -4.93
N ASP A 308 15.33 9.52 -6.10
CA ASP A 308 14.28 9.77 -7.08
C ASP A 308 13.88 8.49 -7.82
N GLU A 309 12.87 8.57 -8.70
CA GLU A 309 12.49 7.41 -9.52
C GLU A 309 13.66 6.87 -10.33
N ASN A 310 13.81 5.56 -10.31
CA ASN A 310 14.78 4.84 -11.14
C ASN A 310 14.04 3.78 -11.96
N VAL A 311 13.62 4.16 -13.17
CA VAL A 311 12.80 3.33 -14.06
C VAL A 311 13.45 1.97 -14.34
N ALA A 312 14.77 1.91 -14.47
CA ALA A 312 15.49 0.65 -14.69
C ALA A 312 15.35 -0.30 -13.49
N LYS A 313 15.53 0.24 -12.28
CA LYS A 313 15.34 -0.53 -11.03
C LYS A 313 13.89 -0.97 -10.84
N GLN A 314 12.93 -0.09 -11.12
CA GLN A 314 11.51 -0.44 -11.02
C GLN A 314 11.13 -1.54 -12.00
N ASN A 315 11.63 -1.50 -13.24
CA ASN A 315 11.42 -2.55 -14.22
C ASN A 315 12.10 -3.88 -13.82
N GLU A 316 13.30 -3.84 -13.23
CA GLU A 316 13.97 -5.03 -12.67
C GLU A 316 13.10 -5.68 -11.56
N ARG A 317 12.68 -4.88 -10.56
CA ARG A 317 11.84 -5.35 -9.46
C ARG A 317 10.46 -5.83 -9.91
N TYR A 318 9.90 -5.18 -10.94
CA TYR A 318 8.68 -5.65 -11.58
C TYR A 318 8.87 -7.00 -12.25
N ALA A 319 9.97 -7.18 -13.02
CA ALA A 319 10.26 -8.46 -13.68
C ALA A 319 10.50 -9.62 -12.69
N GLU A 320 11.02 -9.34 -11.49
CA GLU A 320 11.11 -10.31 -10.40
C GLU A 320 9.73 -10.67 -9.83
N PHE A 321 8.86 -9.68 -9.70
CA PHE A 321 7.51 -9.85 -9.16
C PHE A 321 6.56 -10.58 -10.13
N ALA A 322 6.74 -10.36 -11.42
CA ALA A 322 5.90 -10.89 -12.50
C ALA A 322 6.13 -12.38 -12.82
N LYS A 323 7.11 -13.04 -12.16
CA LYS A 323 7.37 -14.49 -12.30
C LYS A 323 6.38 -15.32 -11.51
#